data_1e4cb7f8fba217ff0208e17e5a2e4919
#
_entry.id   1e4cb7f8fba217ff0208e17e5a2e4919
#
_cell.length_a   1.000
_cell.length_b   1.000
_cell.length_c   1.000
_cell.angle_alpha   90.00
_cell.angle_beta   90.00
_cell.angle_gamma   90.00
#
_symmetry.space_group_name_H-M   'P 1'
#
loop_
_entity.id
_entity.type
_entity.pdbx_description
1 polymer ?
#
loop_
_entity_poly.entity_id
_entity_poly.type
_entity_poly.pdbx_seq_one_letter_code
_entity_poly.pdbx_strand_id
1 'polypeptide(L)'
;MQRHLALVPPSASADAKVLLVTRGIRAFADGLVYVMLPGYLVLLGLSGLQVGAVVTASLLGSAVLTIAVGVRAHRILRRRLLQVVSVLMIATGIAFSITTTFVALIIVALIGTMNPSGGDVSVFLPTEQALLPSTVDDQQRTALFASYNLIGALIGSVGAISTGLPRWIGNRLGLDTLASNRLTFWLYALAGLVVLLLYRRLSPAVESGTTTFGHALGPSRKTVYKLAALFSLDSFGGGFAVPSIFALWVFHKFDLSTSDLGMIFFATGILSAISSLLAVRIA
;
A
#
# COMPACT_ATOMS: atom_id res chain seq x y z
N MET A 1 11.77 22.61 -25.27
CA MET A 1 12.21 21.22 -25.17
C MET A 1 11.07 20.42 -24.53
N GLN A 2 10.25 19.78 -25.36
CA GLN A 2 9.09 18.99 -24.87
C GLN A 2 9.62 17.72 -24.19
N ARG A 3 9.70 17.71 -22.86
CA ARG A 3 9.85 16.46 -22.10
C ARG A 3 8.50 15.75 -22.17
N HIS A 4 8.36 14.79 -23.07
CA HIS A 4 7.26 13.84 -23.04
C HIS A 4 7.25 13.19 -21.65
N LEU A 5 6.16 13.37 -20.92
CA LEU A 5 5.86 12.64 -19.69
C LEU A 5 5.62 11.16 -20.05
N ALA A 6 6.69 10.45 -20.38
CA ALA A 6 6.61 9.01 -20.49
C ALA A 6 6.42 8.45 -19.07
N LEU A 7 5.34 7.70 -18.82
CA LEU A 7 5.07 7.00 -17.56
C LEU A 7 6.24 6.10 -17.12
N VAL A 8 7.09 5.71 -18.05
CA VAL A 8 8.31 4.94 -17.78
C VAL A 8 9.47 5.71 -18.42
N PRO A 9 10.48 6.15 -17.63
CA PRO A 9 11.66 6.81 -18.17
C PRO A 9 12.37 5.95 -19.21
N PRO A 10 12.94 6.53 -20.27
CA PRO A 10 13.60 5.78 -21.36
C PRO A 10 14.76 4.89 -20.88
N SER A 11 15.52 5.30 -19.86
CA SER A 11 16.63 4.51 -19.29
C SER A 11 16.20 3.48 -18.27
N ALA A 12 14.87 3.36 -18.00
CA ALA A 12 14.37 2.44 -17.01
C ALA A 12 14.65 0.98 -17.38
N SER A 13 15.33 0.27 -16.49
CA SER A 13 15.66 -1.14 -16.62
C SER A 13 14.42 -2.05 -16.57
N ALA A 14 14.60 -3.34 -16.86
CA ALA A 14 13.54 -4.33 -16.65
C ALA A 14 13.10 -4.38 -15.18
N ASP A 15 14.02 -4.20 -14.23
CA ASP A 15 13.73 -4.17 -12.80
C ASP A 15 12.87 -2.97 -12.42
N ALA A 16 13.12 -1.77 -13.00
CA ALA A 16 12.25 -0.61 -12.79
C ALA A 16 10.81 -0.91 -13.21
N LYS A 17 10.61 -1.56 -14.36
CA LYS A 17 9.28 -1.95 -14.83
C LYS A 17 8.60 -2.94 -13.88
N VAL A 18 9.34 -3.91 -13.36
CA VAL A 18 8.83 -4.83 -12.34
C VAL A 18 8.37 -4.07 -11.11
N LEU A 19 9.17 -3.13 -10.58
CA LEU A 19 8.82 -2.32 -9.40
C LEU A 19 7.59 -1.44 -9.66
N LEU A 20 7.45 -0.84 -10.84
CA LEU A 20 6.26 -0.05 -11.20
C LEU A 20 5.00 -0.91 -11.30
N VAL A 21 5.11 -2.11 -11.91
CA VAL A 21 3.97 -3.04 -12.03
C VAL A 21 3.56 -3.58 -10.65
N THR A 22 4.51 -4.01 -9.83
CA THR A 22 4.21 -4.49 -8.45
C THR A 22 3.59 -3.38 -7.60
N ARG A 23 4.06 -2.14 -7.75
CA ARG A 23 3.44 -0.97 -7.11
C ARG A 23 1.98 -0.81 -7.51
N GLY A 24 1.67 -0.93 -8.81
CA GLY A 24 0.29 -0.84 -9.31
C GLY A 24 -0.61 -1.95 -8.75
N ILE A 25 -0.15 -3.21 -8.82
CA ILE A 25 -0.92 -4.36 -8.32
C ILE A 25 -1.22 -4.23 -6.83
N ARG A 26 -0.22 -3.85 -6.02
CA ARG A 26 -0.42 -3.62 -4.59
C ARG A 26 -1.35 -2.45 -4.32
N ALA A 27 -1.17 -1.33 -5.02
CA ALA A 27 -2.03 -0.17 -4.87
C ALA A 27 -3.49 -0.48 -5.21
N PHE A 28 -3.75 -1.30 -6.24
CA PHE A 28 -5.10 -1.78 -6.55
C PHE A 28 -5.69 -2.59 -5.39
N ALA A 29 -4.92 -3.57 -4.88
CA ALA A 29 -5.37 -4.42 -3.79
C ALA A 29 -5.61 -3.63 -2.49
N ASP A 30 -4.71 -2.71 -2.15
CA ASP A 30 -4.84 -1.82 -1.00
C ASP A 30 -6.05 -0.89 -1.17
N GLY A 31 -6.26 -0.32 -2.38
CA GLY A 31 -7.40 0.53 -2.71
C GLY A 31 -8.73 -0.19 -2.52
N LEU A 32 -8.81 -1.45 -2.95
CA LEU A 32 -9.98 -2.29 -2.76
C LEU A 32 -10.25 -2.57 -1.27
N VAL A 33 -9.18 -2.91 -0.52
CA VAL A 33 -9.29 -3.35 0.87
C VAL A 33 -9.63 -2.20 1.82
N TYR A 34 -8.99 -1.03 1.73
CA TYR A 34 -9.20 0.01 2.73
C TYR A 34 -10.65 0.54 2.74
N VAL A 35 -11.34 0.49 1.60
CA VAL A 35 -12.76 0.85 1.52
C VAL A 35 -13.66 -0.28 2.03
N MET A 36 -13.34 -1.55 1.69
CA MET A 36 -14.15 -2.71 2.05
C MET A 36 -14.01 -3.14 3.51
N LEU A 37 -12.82 -2.97 4.09
CA LEU A 37 -12.48 -3.52 5.41
C LEU A 37 -13.45 -3.12 6.52
N PRO A 38 -13.83 -1.83 6.70
CA PRO A 38 -14.74 -1.46 7.79
C PRO A 38 -16.12 -2.11 7.65
N GLY A 39 -16.69 -2.09 6.46
CA GLY A 39 -17.99 -2.71 6.17
C GLY A 39 -17.97 -4.23 6.39
N TYR A 40 -16.89 -4.90 6.00
CA TYR A 40 -16.69 -6.32 6.25
C TYR A 40 -16.64 -6.64 7.75
N LEU A 41 -15.90 -5.84 8.53
CA LEU A 41 -15.80 -6.06 9.98
C LEU A 41 -17.15 -5.84 10.69
N VAL A 42 -17.94 -4.86 10.24
CA VAL A 42 -19.32 -4.66 10.73
C VAL A 42 -20.21 -5.85 10.39
N LEU A 43 -20.11 -6.43 9.18
CA LEU A 43 -20.83 -7.63 8.79
C LEU A 43 -20.48 -8.87 9.63
N LEU A 44 -19.26 -8.91 10.20
CA LEU A 44 -18.85 -9.92 11.18
C LEU A 44 -19.43 -9.68 12.59
N GLY A 45 -20.21 -8.60 12.79
CA GLY A 45 -20.82 -8.24 14.08
C GLY A 45 -19.91 -7.43 14.99
N LEU A 46 -18.77 -6.88 14.50
CA LEU A 46 -17.88 -6.07 15.31
C LEU A 46 -18.47 -4.67 15.53
N SER A 47 -18.36 -4.17 16.78
CA SER A 47 -18.70 -2.80 17.12
C SER A 47 -17.73 -1.80 16.48
N GLY A 48 -18.12 -0.51 16.37
CA GLY A 48 -17.25 0.53 15.84
C GLY A 48 -15.91 0.64 16.58
N LEU A 49 -15.89 0.44 17.90
CA LEU A 49 -14.65 0.40 18.69
C LEU A 49 -13.75 -0.76 18.28
N GLN A 50 -14.32 -1.94 18.05
CA GLN A 50 -13.57 -3.12 17.60
C GLN A 50 -13.03 -2.94 16.19
N VAL A 51 -13.81 -2.34 15.27
CA VAL A 51 -13.33 -1.97 13.93
C VAL A 51 -12.15 -1.02 14.03
N GLY A 52 -12.25 0.03 14.84
CA GLY A 52 -11.16 0.98 15.10
C GLY A 52 -9.92 0.29 15.66
N ALA A 53 -10.10 -0.67 16.57
CA ALA A 53 -8.99 -1.45 17.15
C ALA A 53 -8.27 -2.30 16.08
N VAL A 54 -9.00 -2.96 15.16
CA VAL A 54 -8.39 -3.73 14.05
C VAL A 54 -7.61 -2.82 13.11
N VAL A 55 -8.18 -1.66 12.74
CA VAL A 55 -7.51 -0.67 11.90
C VAL A 55 -6.23 -0.15 12.57
N THR A 56 -6.30 0.19 13.85
CA THR A 56 -5.15 0.64 14.64
C THR A 56 -4.08 -0.45 14.74
N ALA A 57 -4.47 -1.70 14.98
CA ALA A 57 -3.56 -2.84 15.01
C ALA A 57 -2.80 -3.01 13.69
N SER A 58 -3.49 -2.87 12.54
CA SER A 58 -2.85 -2.92 11.20
C SER A 58 -1.79 -1.82 11.03
N LEU A 59 -2.09 -0.59 11.44
CA LEU A 59 -1.15 0.54 11.34
C LEU A 59 0.04 0.37 12.28
N LEU A 60 -0.20 -0.04 13.52
CA LEU A 60 0.86 -0.31 14.50
C LEU A 60 1.76 -1.46 14.04
N GLY A 61 1.18 -2.56 13.57
CA GLY A 61 1.92 -3.69 13.04
C GLY A 61 2.80 -3.30 11.87
N SER A 62 2.26 -2.53 10.92
CA SER A 62 3.00 -2.01 9.77
C SER A 62 4.15 -1.09 10.20
N ALA A 63 3.92 -0.21 11.17
CA ALA A 63 4.96 0.68 11.71
C ALA A 63 6.08 -0.12 12.40
N VAL A 64 5.74 -1.07 13.27
CA VAL A 64 6.71 -1.94 13.96
C VAL A 64 7.51 -2.76 12.95
N LEU A 65 6.86 -3.35 11.95
CA LEU A 65 7.52 -4.15 10.92
C LEU A 65 8.46 -3.28 10.08
N THR A 66 8.04 -2.06 9.71
CA THR A 66 8.86 -1.12 8.94
C THR A 66 10.09 -0.69 9.72
N ILE A 67 9.94 -0.37 11.02
CA ILE A 67 11.07 -0.02 11.90
C ILE A 67 12.01 -1.23 12.06
N ALA A 68 11.48 -2.41 12.35
CA ALA A 68 12.28 -3.62 12.54
C ALA A 68 13.10 -3.98 11.29
N VAL A 69 12.51 -3.81 10.11
CA VAL A 69 13.18 -3.97 8.83
C VAL A 69 14.20 -2.87 8.60
N GLY A 70 13.86 -1.59 8.85
CA GLY A 70 14.76 -0.46 8.68
C GLY A 70 16.05 -0.62 9.49
N VAL A 71 15.96 -1.04 10.75
CA VAL A 71 17.11 -1.32 11.63
C VAL A 71 17.98 -2.47 11.10
N ARG A 72 17.37 -3.48 10.47
CA ARG A 72 18.08 -4.67 9.95
C ARG A 72 18.32 -4.64 8.44
N ALA A 73 17.93 -3.56 7.75
CA ALA A 73 17.99 -3.45 6.28
C ALA A 73 19.40 -3.69 5.71
N HIS A 74 20.45 -3.33 6.48
CA HIS A 74 21.85 -3.54 6.09
C HIS A 74 22.29 -5.02 6.08
N ARG A 75 21.49 -5.93 6.68
CA ARG A 75 21.80 -7.38 6.80
C ARG A 75 20.94 -8.25 5.90
N ILE A 76 19.90 -7.67 5.28
CA ILE A 76 18.91 -8.44 4.53
C ILE A 76 18.91 -7.95 3.07
N LEU A 77 19.02 -8.89 2.13
CA LEU A 77 18.84 -8.59 0.71
C LEU A 77 17.42 -8.06 0.47
N ARG A 78 17.30 -6.86 -0.08
CA ARG A 78 16.02 -6.18 -0.33
C ARG A 78 15.08 -7.03 -1.18
N ARG A 79 15.62 -7.72 -2.18
CA ARG A 79 14.87 -8.67 -3.02
C ARG A 79 14.24 -9.79 -2.18
N ARG A 80 15.00 -10.42 -1.25
CA ARG A 80 14.48 -11.45 -0.35
C ARG A 80 13.42 -10.87 0.59
N LEU A 81 13.65 -9.68 1.10
CA LEU A 81 12.69 -9.00 1.96
C LEU A 81 11.36 -8.78 1.24
N LEU A 82 11.36 -8.26 0.00
CA LEU A 82 10.16 -8.09 -0.81
C LEU A 82 9.42 -9.41 -1.03
N GLN A 83 10.14 -10.51 -1.26
CA GLN A 83 9.53 -11.85 -1.39
C GLN A 83 8.88 -12.32 -0.08
N VAL A 84 9.56 -12.16 1.06
CA VAL A 84 9.01 -12.53 2.38
C VAL A 84 7.77 -11.72 2.72
N VAL A 85 7.80 -10.41 2.48
CA VAL A 85 6.65 -9.53 2.73
C VAL A 85 5.49 -9.86 1.78
N SER A 86 5.77 -10.31 0.54
CA SER A 86 4.73 -10.79 -0.37
C SER A 86 4.08 -12.09 0.12
N VAL A 87 4.85 -13.01 0.70
CA VAL A 87 4.29 -14.20 1.36
C VAL A 87 3.42 -13.80 2.55
N LEU A 88 3.85 -12.81 3.32
CA LEU A 88 3.05 -12.27 4.43
C LEU A 88 1.75 -11.61 3.91
N MET A 89 1.80 -10.93 2.78
CA MET A 89 0.61 -10.37 2.11
C MET A 89 -0.40 -11.46 1.74
N ILE A 90 0.09 -12.57 1.15
CA ILE A 90 -0.76 -13.73 0.83
C ILE A 90 -1.40 -14.29 2.11
N ALA A 91 -0.58 -14.55 3.14
CA ALA A 91 -1.06 -15.09 4.40
C ALA A 91 -2.09 -14.16 5.08
N THR A 92 -1.87 -12.84 5.03
CA THR A 92 -2.80 -11.84 5.54
C THR A 92 -4.15 -11.89 4.83
N GLY A 93 -4.16 -11.94 3.49
CA GLY A 93 -5.39 -12.03 2.72
C GLY A 93 -6.17 -13.31 3.03
N ILE A 94 -5.50 -14.47 3.04
CA ILE A 94 -6.12 -15.74 3.40
C ILE A 94 -6.67 -15.68 4.83
N ALA A 95 -5.89 -15.22 5.80
CA ALA A 95 -6.29 -15.16 7.19
C ALA A 95 -7.53 -14.26 7.39
N PHE A 96 -7.60 -13.08 6.78
CA PHE A 96 -8.80 -12.23 6.84
C PHE A 96 -10.02 -12.87 6.17
N SER A 97 -9.84 -13.69 5.14
CA SER A 97 -10.96 -14.36 4.45
C SER A 97 -11.62 -15.46 5.29
N ILE A 98 -10.87 -16.11 6.18
CA ILE A 98 -11.35 -17.25 6.97
C ILE A 98 -11.63 -16.90 8.44
N THR A 99 -11.01 -15.84 8.97
CA THR A 99 -11.10 -15.46 10.38
C THR A 99 -12.35 -14.63 10.66
N THR A 100 -13.06 -14.96 11.73
CA THR A 100 -14.29 -14.27 12.14
C THR A 100 -14.23 -13.69 13.55
N THR A 101 -13.30 -14.17 14.39
CA THR A 101 -13.22 -13.76 15.79
C THR A 101 -12.37 -12.50 15.95
N PHE A 102 -12.80 -11.57 16.82
CA PHE A 102 -12.15 -10.28 17.04
C PHE A 102 -10.67 -10.43 17.42
N VAL A 103 -10.34 -11.32 18.36
CA VAL A 103 -8.96 -11.51 18.84
C VAL A 103 -8.05 -12.01 17.73
N ALA A 104 -8.51 -12.96 16.92
CA ALA A 104 -7.72 -13.47 15.81
C ALA A 104 -7.55 -12.41 14.70
N LEU A 105 -8.57 -11.59 14.43
CA LEU A 105 -8.47 -10.45 13.50
C LEU A 105 -7.44 -9.41 13.96
N ILE A 106 -7.38 -9.10 15.26
CA ILE A 106 -6.34 -8.20 15.84
C ILE A 106 -4.93 -8.78 15.61
N ILE A 107 -4.75 -10.08 15.86
CA ILE A 107 -3.43 -10.73 15.66
C ILE A 107 -3.04 -10.69 14.18
N VAL A 108 -3.96 -11.05 13.29
CA VAL A 108 -3.72 -11.00 11.83
C VAL A 108 -3.43 -9.58 11.37
N ALA A 109 -4.17 -8.59 11.86
CA ALA A 109 -3.97 -7.18 11.55
C ALA A 109 -2.59 -6.67 12.03
N LEU A 110 -2.18 -7.06 13.23
CA LEU A 110 -0.91 -6.63 13.83
C LEU A 110 0.31 -7.23 13.11
N ILE A 111 0.23 -8.48 12.66
CA ILE A 111 1.34 -9.18 11.99
C ILE A 111 1.31 -8.94 10.48
N GLY A 112 0.13 -8.71 9.91
CA GLY A 112 -0.11 -8.65 8.48
C GLY A 112 0.41 -7.39 7.80
N THR A 113 0.21 -7.35 6.49
CA THR A 113 0.62 -6.24 5.63
C THR A 113 -0.56 -5.41 5.12
N MET A 114 -1.77 -5.70 5.61
CA MET A 114 -2.98 -5.01 5.15
C MET A 114 -2.93 -3.52 5.51
N ASN A 115 -3.21 -2.68 4.52
CA ASN A 115 -3.10 -1.24 4.66
C ASN A 115 -4.48 -0.57 4.68
N PRO A 116 -4.97 -0.13 5.85
CA PRO A 116 -6.26 0.55 5.97
C PRO A 116 -6.20 2.05 5.70
N SER A 117 -5.05 2.63 5.34
CA SER A 117 -4.86 4.08 5.29
C SER A 117 -5.04 4.70 3.90
N GLY A 118 -5.30 3.90 2.85
CA GLY A 118 -5.41 4.41 1.47
C GLY A 118 -4.10 4.91 0.85
N GLY A 119 -3.03 5.08 1.66
CA GLY A 119 -1.65 5.31 1.21
C GLY A 119 -0.82 4.05 1.38
N ASP A 120 0.42 4.02 0.92
CA ASP A 120 1.30 2.87 1.18
C ASP A 120 2.13 3.11 2.45
N VAL A 121 1.72 2.52 3.56
CA VAL A 121 2.45 2.57 4.84
C VAL A 121 3.16 1.26 5.16
N SER A 122 3.21 0.34 4.18
CA SER A 122 3.79 -0.99 4.34
C SER A 122 5.32 -0.98 4.17
N VAL A 123 5.96 -2.07 4.60
CA VAL A 123 7.40 -2.33 4.40
C VAL A 123 7.79 -2.34 2.91
N PHE A 124 6.86 -2.61 2.01
CA PHE A 124 7.13 -2.57 0.58
C PHE A 124 7.63 -1.20 0.12
N LEU A 125 6.97 -0.12 0.53
CA LEU A 125 7.27 1.23 0.05
C LEU A 125 8.75 1.62 0.26
N PRO A 126 9.29 1.64 1.50
CA PRO A 126 10.69 2.02 1.72
C PRO A 126 11.67 1.05 1.07
N THR A 127 11.31 -0.23 0.95
CA THR A 127 12.15 -1.25 0.33
C THR A 127 12.24 -1.07 -1.17
N GLU A 128 11.11 -0.88 -1.87
CA GLU A 128 11.09 -0.61 -3.31
C GLU A 128 11.75 0.73 -3.63
N GLN A 129 11.43 1.79 -2.86
CA GLN A 129 12.03 3.12 -3.07
C GLN A 129 13.55 3.10 -2.90
N ALA A 130 14.08 2.23 -2.04
CA ALA A 130 15.52 2.06 -1.90
C ALA A 130 16.18 1.32 -3.09
N LEU A 131 15.40 0.59 -3.91
CA LEU A 131 15.87 -0.07 -5.14
C LEU A 131 15.73 0.81 -6.39
N LEU A 132 14.73 1.70 -6.44
CA LEU A 132 14.46 2.53 -7.62
C LEU A 132 15.70 3.28 -8.18
N PRO A 133 16.56 3.92 -7.34
CA PRO A 133 17.71 4.67 -7.85
C PRO A 133 18.71 3.84 -8.66
N SER A 134 18.83 2.54 -8.36
CA SER A 134 19.74 1.63 -9.06
C SER A 134 19.20 1.10 -10.40
N THR A 135 17.93 1.42 -10.73
CA THR A 135 17.23 0.87 -11.89
C THR A 135 17.06 1.88 -13.03
N VAL A 136 17.63 3.08 -12.89
CA VAL A 136 17.52 4.18 -13.87
C VAL A 136 18.74 5.09 -13.76
N ASP A 137 19.05 5.84 -14.82
CA ASP A 137 20.11 6.86 -14.81
C ASP A 137 19.81 7.99 -13.82
N ASP A 138 20.86 8.58 -13.23
CA ASP A 138 20.76 9.63 -12.21
C ASP A 138 19.84 10.79 -12.60
N GLN A 139 19.90 11.22 -13.87
CA GLN A 139 19.11 12.33 -14.40
C GLN A 139 17.60 12.02 -14.46
N GLN A 140 17.23 10.74 -14.44
CA GLN A 140 15.84 10.30 -14.56
C GLN A 140 15.25 9.76 -13.26
N ARG A 141 15.99 9.77 -12.16
CA ARG A 141 15.52 9.29 -10.84
C ARG A 141 14.25 9.99 -10.40
N THR A 142 14.21 11.32 -10.47
CA THR A 142 13.02 12.10 -10.08
C THR A 142 11.80 11.72 -10.92
N ALA A 143 11.98 11.51 -12.23
CA ALA A 143 10.89 11.07 -13.10
C ALA A 143 10.39 9.66 -12.73
N LEU A 144 11.28 8.73 -12.41
CA LEU A 144 10.91 7.39 -11.97
C LEU A 144 10.13 7.40 -10.65
N PHE A 145 10.58 8.18 -9.64
CA PHE A 145 9.84 8.34 -8.39
C PHE A 145 8.46 8.99 -8.60
N ALA A 146 8.36 9.98 -9.48
CA ALA A 146 7.08 10.61 -9.83
C ALA A 146 6.13 9.58 -10.46
N SER A 147 6.63 8.76 -11.39
CA SER A 147 5.84 7.69 -12.03
C SER A 147 5.40 6.63 -11.03
N TYR A 148 6.27 6.22 -10.12
CA TYR A 148 5.97 5.29 -9.04
C TYR A 148 4.83 5.78 -8.14
N ASN A 149 4.88 7.05 -7.72
CA ASN A 149 3.84 7.66 -6.90
C ASN A 149 2.54 7.84 -7.67
N LEU A 150 2.61 8.29 -8.92
CA LEU A 150 1.45 8.47 -9.79
C LEU A 150 0.72 7.14 -10.04
N ILE A 151 1.44 6.09 -10.39
CA ILE A 151 0.88 4.73 -10.56
C ILE A 151 0.20 4.29 -9.27
N GLY A 152 0.86 4.47 -8.12
CA GLY A 152 0.28 4.15 -6.82
C GLY A 152 -1.04 4.86 -6.56
N ALA A 153 -1.10 6.17 -6.79
CA ALA A 153 -2.31 6.98 -6.59
C ALA A 153 -3.43 6.60 -7.57
N LEU A 154 -3.14 6.55 -8.87
CA LEU A 154 -4.15 6.26 -9.91
C LEU A 154 -4.70 4.84 -9.79
N ILE A 155 -3.82 3.84 -9.69
CA ILE A 155 -4.26 2.45 -9.63
C ILE A 155 -4.92 2.14 -8.28
N GLY A 156 -4.46 2.76 -7.18
CA GLY A 156 -5.15 2.69 -5.89
C GLY A 156 -6.57 3.25 -5.94
N SER A 157 -6.77 4.36 -6.66
CA SER A 157 -8.10 4.93 -6.90
C SER A 157 -9.00 4.00 -7.71
N VAL A 158 -8.42 3.32 -8.73
CA VAL A 158 -9.14 2.27 -9.47
C VAL A 158 -9.52 1.10 -8.57
N GLY A 159 -8.62 0.70 -7.65
CA GLY A 159 -8.94 -0.29 -6.61
C GLY A 159 -10.13 0.13 -5.74
N ALA A 160 -10.14 1.39 -5.30
CA ALA A 160 -11.22 1.94 -4.47
C ALA A 160 -12.59 1.92 -5.20
N ILE A 161 -12.65 2.31 -6.46
CA ILE A 161 -13.92 2.26 -7.21
C ILE A 161 -14.36 0.83 -7.52
N SER A 162 -13.42 -0.12 -7.54
CA SER A 162 -13.69 -1.55 -7.82
C SER A 162 -14.30 -2.29 -6.62
N THR A 163 -14.62 -1.63 -5.52
CA THR A 163 -15.17 -2.25 -4.29
C THR A 163 -16.53 -2.94 -4.48
N GLY A 164 -17.27 -2.57 -5.50
CA GLY A 164 -18.49 -3.28 -5.91
C GLY A 164 -18.26 -4.63 -6.62
N LEU A 165 -17.05 -4.86 -7.15
CA LEU A 165 -16.70 -6.03 -7.97
C LEU A 165 -16.83 -7.37 -7.20
N PRO A 166 -16.34 -7.53 -5.97
CA PRO A 166 -16.49 -8.77 -5.22
C PRO A 166 -17.95 -9.16 -5.00
N ARG A 167 -18.79 -8.17 -4.71
CA ARG A 167 -20.22 -8.40 -4.53
C ARG A 167 -20.93 -8.77 -5.85
N TRP A 168 -20.55 -8.12 -6.94
CA TRP A 168 -21.06 -8.44 -8.27
C TRP A 168 -20.69 -9.88 -8.69
N ILE A 169 -19.44 -10.28 -8.48
CA ILE A 169 -18.97 -11.66 -8.74
C ILE A 169 -19.72 -12.65 -7.83
N GLY A 170 -19.81 -12.36 -6.53
CA GLY A 170 -20.47 -13.22 -5.56
C GLY A 170 -21.95 -13.46 -5.92
N ASN A 171 -22.68 -12.42 -6.31
CA ASN A 171 -24.07 -12.54 -6.77
C ASN A 171 -24.20 -13.44 -8.00
N ARG A 172 -23.25 -13.39 -8.95
CA ARG A 172 -23.23 -14.27 -10.12
C ARG A 172 -22.95 -15.74 -9.77
N LEU A 173 -22.21 -15.96 -8.68
CA LEU A 173 -21.87 -17.30 -8.16
C LEU A 173 -22.89 -17.83 -7.14
N GLY A 174 -23.94 -17.07 -6.83
CA GLY A 174 -24.94 -17.42 -5.81
C GLY A 174 -24.42 -17.39 -4.38
N LEU A 175 -23.35 -16.60 -4.12
CA LEU A 175 -22.76 -16.44 -2.79
C LEU A 175 -23.58 -15.45 -1.95
N ASP A 176 -23.61 -15.69 -0.64
CA ASP A 176 -24.16 -14.72 0.31
C ASP A 176 -23.27 -13.45 0.41
N THR A 177 -23.78 -12.46 1.12
CA THR A 177 -23.08 -11.15 1.27
C THR A 177 -21.73 -11.31 1.94
N LEU A 178 -21.60 -12.15 2.95
CA LEU A 178 -20.36 -12.36 3.67
C LEU A 178 -19.32 -13.06 2.80
N ALA A 179 -19.70 -14.14 2.12
CA ALA A 179 -18.83 -14.87 1.21
C ALA A 179 -18.39 -13.97 0.04
N SER A 180 -19.29 -13.14 -0.50
CA SER A 180 -18.96 -12.15 -1.54
C SER A 180 -17.90 -11.16 -1.08
N ASN A 181 -18.02 -10.64 0.15
CA ASN A 181 -17.02 -9.72 0.69
C ASN A 181 -15.68 -10.40 0.99
N ARG A 182 -15.68 -11.69 1.35
CA ARG A 182 -14.44 -12.48 1.51
C ARG A 182 -13.63 -12.60 0.22
N LEU A 183 -14.28 -12.50 -0.96
CA LEU A 183 -13.57 -12.46 -2.26
C LEU A 183 -12.56 -11.31 -2.33
N THR A 184 -12.80 -10.18 -1.66
CA THR A 184 -11.85 -9.07 -1.57
C THR A 184 -10.51 -9.52 -1.02
N PHE A 185 -10.52 -10.31 0.05
CA PHE A 185 -9.31 -10.79 0.71
C PHE A 185 -8.63 -11.91 -0.09
N TRP A 186 -9.39 -12.72 -0.82
CA TRP A 186 -8.83 -13.67 -1.79
C TRP A 186 -8.17 -12.95 -2.96
N LEU A 187 -8.76 -11.85 -3.47
CA LEU A 187 -8.13 -11.01 -4.49
C LEU A 187 -6.85 -10.35 -3.96
N TYR A 188 -6.85 -9.92 -2.68
CA TYR A 188 -5.65 -9.40 -2.02
C TYR A 188 -4.55 -10.47 -1.92
N ALA A 189 -4.89 -11.69 -1.54
CA ALA A 189 -3.94 -12.81 -1.52
C ALA A 189 -3.41 -13.15 -2.92
N LEU A 190 -4.28 -13.15 -3.94
CA LEU A 190 -3.88 -13.37 -5.33
C LEU A 190 -2.94 -12.26 -5.83
N ALA A 191 -3.22 -11.00 -5.50
CA ALA A 191 -2.32 -9.89 -5.80
C ALA A 191 -0.95 -10.10 -5.15
N GLY A 192 -0.90 -10.53 -3.88
CA GLY A 192 0.33 -10.91 -3.18
C GLY A 192 1.10 -12.02 -3.90
N LEU A 193 0.40 -13.03 -4.41
CA LEU A 193 1.02 -14.11 -5.19
C LEU A 193 1.64 -13.60 -6.50
N VAL A 194 0.91 -12.78 -7.25
CA VAL A 194 1.42 -12.19 -8.50
C VAL A 194 2.64 -11.32 -8.20
N VAL A 195 2.57 -10.49 -7.17
CA VAL A 195 3.68 -9.64 -6.71
C VAL A 195 4.90 -10.48 -6.31
N LEU A 196 4.71 -11.59 -5.57
CA LEU A 196 5.78 -12.53 -5.23
C LEU A 196 6.46 -13.09 -6.48
N LEU A 197 5.69 -13.53 -7.48
CA LEU A 197 6.22 -14.07 -8.73
C LEU A 197 7.00 -13.02 -9.53
N LEU A 198 6.54 -11.77 -9.53
CA LEU A 198 7.23 -10.65 -10.17
C LEU A 198 8.54 -10.31 -9.45
N TYR A 199 8.56 -10.27 -8.10
CA TYR A 199 9.81 -10.02 -7.37
C TYR A 199 10.85 -11.15 -7.52
N ARG A 200 10.44 -12.37 -7.84
CA ARG A 200 11.39 -13.43 -8.21
C ARG A 200 12.16 -13.12 -9.49
N ARG A 201 11.59 -12.28 -10.38
CA ARG A 201 12.21 -11.85 -11.64
C ARG A 201 13.20 -10.69 -11.48
N LEU A 202 13.24 -10.03 -10.31
CA LEU A 202 14.23 -8.97 -10.05
C LEU A 202 15.65 -9.54 -10.18
N SER A 203 16.50 -8.83 -10.88
CA SER A 203 17.89 -9.22 -11.07
C SER A 203 18.72 -9.01 -9.79
N PRO A 204 19.83 -9.71 -9.60
CA PRO A 204 20.76 -9.42 -8.51
C PRO A 204 21.39 -8.02 -8.61
N ALA A 205 21.38 -7.41 -9.80
CA ALA A 205 21.95 -6.09 -10.04
C ALA A 205 21.28 -4.97 -9.21
N VAL A 206 19.99 -5.13 -8.83
CA VAL A 206 19.30 -4.16 -7.97
C VAL A 206 19.93 -4.05 -6.57
N GLU A 207 20.70 -5.05 -6.14
CA GLU A 207 21.41 -5.06 -4.85
C GLU A 207 22.80 -4.41 -4.93
N SER A 208 23.33 -4.16 -6.13
CA SER A 208 24.74 -3.76 -6.34
C SER A 208 25.06 -2.36 -5.81
N GLY A 209 24.04 -1.52 -5.57
CA GLY A 209 24.21 -0.17 -4.98
C GLY A 209 24.34 -0.13 -3.45
N THR A 210 24.31 -1.28 -2.75
CA THR A 210 24.19 -1.35 -1.30
C THR A 210 25.46 -1.76 -0.56
N THR A 211 26.59 -1.90 -1.25
CA THR A 211 27.84 -2.48 -0.69
C THR A 211 28.73 -1.52 0.07
N THR A 212 28.33 -0.30 0.37
CA THR A 212 29.04 0.53 1.33
C THR A 212 28.46 0.30 2.73
N PHE A 213 28.99 -0.69 3.43
CA PHE A 213 28.83 -0.85 4.89
C PHE A 213 29.52 0.31 5.65
N GLY A 214 29.10 1.52 5.36
CA GLY A 214 29.50 2.72 6.11
C GLY A 214 28.43 3.03 7.17
N HIS A 215 28.81 3.78 8.19
CA HIS A 215 27.90 4.25 9.24
C HIS A 215 26.59 4.79 8.63
N ALA A 216 25.48 4.20 9.02
CA ALA A 216 24.17 4.31 8.37
C ALA A 216 23.67 5.75 8.10
N LEU A 217 24.24 6.78 8.73
CA LEU A 217 23.78 8.16 8.59
C LEU A 217 24.89 9.20 8.43
N GLY A 218 26.17 8.87 8.62
CA GLY A 218 27.30 9.77 8.43
C GLY A 218 27.07 11.24 8.84
N PRO A 219 27.59 12.22 8.06
CA PRO A 219 27.40 13.65 8.30
C PRO A 219 25.96 14.12 8.23
N SER A 220 25.11 13.41 7.48
CA SER A 220 23.69 13.76 7.25
C SER A 220 22.76 13.41 8.42
N ARG A 221 23.28 12.81 9.50
CA ARG A 221 22.47 12.32 10.65
C ARG A 221 21.53 13.38 11.21
N LYS A 222 22.02 14.61 11.45
CA LYS A 222 21.19 15.70 11.99
C LYS A 222 20.04 16.07 11.06
N THR A 223 20.30 16.18 9.76
CA THR A 223 19.29 16.50 8.74
C THR A 223 18.24 15.40 8.65
N VAL A 224 18.66 14.13 8.64
CA VAL A 224 17.75 12.98 8.60
C VAL A 224 16.86 12.96 9.83
N TYR A 225 17.39 13.13 11.04
CA TYR A 225 16.54 13.15 12.25
C TYR A 225 15.59 14.36 12.28
N LYS A 226 16.03 15.55 11.82
CA LYS A 226 15.16 16.73 11.72
C LYS A 226 14.00 16.48 10.74
N LEU A 227 14.28 15.95 9.56
CA LEU A 227 13.27 15.60 8.57
C LEU A 227 12.33 14.51 9.10
N ALA A 228 12.87 13.45 9.72
CA ALA A 228 12.08 12.38 10.31
C ALA A 228 11.14 12.91 11.39
N ALA A 229 11.58 13.83 12.26
CA ALA A 229 10.73 14.45 13.27
C ALA A 229 9.61 15.29 12.65
N LEU A 230 9.93 16.11 11.63
CA LEU A 230 8.93 16.91 10.91
C LEU A 230 7.88 16.05 10.20
N PHE A 231 8.31 15.02 9.48
CA PHE A 231 7.39 14.09 8.82
C PHE A 231 6.59 13.24 9.82
N SER A 232 7.17 12.92 10.98
CA SER A 232 6.43 12.22 12.05
C SER A 232 5.33 13.11 12.62
N LEU A 233 5.58 14.41 12.78
CA LEU A 233 4.57 15.36 13.25
C LEU A 233 3.45 15.56 12.23
N ASP A 234 3.78 15.66 10.94
CA ASP A 234 2.83 15.72 9.83
C ASP A 234 1.96 14.44 9.78
N SER A 235 2.60 13.27 9.84
CA SER A 235 1.91 11.98 9.86
C SER A 235 1.04 11.79 11.10
N PHE A 236 1.46 12.32 12.25
CA PHE A 236 0.66 12.31 13.48
C PHE A 236 -0.62 13.12 13.29
N GLY A 237 -0.53 14.34 12.72
CA GLY A 237 -1.70 15.16 12.38
C GLY A 237 -2.65 14.47 11.39
N GLY A 238 -2.12 13.92 10.31
CA GLY A 238 -2.87 13.18 9.29
C GLY A 238 -3.49 11.87 9.82
N GLY A 239 -2.89 11.26 10.83
CA GLY A 239 -3.34 10.00 11.45
C GLY A 239 -4.70 10.08 12.15
N PHE A 240 -5.19 11.28 12.47
CA PHE A 240 -6.54 11.46 13.03
C PHE A 240 -7.67 11.24 12.00
N ALA A 241 -7.36 11.29 10.71
CA ALA A 241 -8.32 11.13 9.62
C ALA A 241 -7.99 9.90 8.76
N VAL A 242 -7.91 8.71 9.37
CA VAL A 242 -7.67 7.47 8.63
C VAL A 242 -8.84 7.20 7.67
N PRO A 243 -8.60 7.00 6.36
CA PRO A 243 -9.65 6.79 5.36
C PRO A 243 -10.63 5.66 5.69
N SER A 244 -10.18 4.54 6.26
CA SER A 244 -11.08 3.46 6.68
C SER A 244 -12.04 3.87 7.80
N ILE A 245 -11.58 4.67 8.77
CA ILE A 245 -12.43 5.19 9.84
C ILE A 245 -13.40 6.24 9.29
N PHE A 246 -12.92 7.10 8.37
CA PHE A 246 -13.77 8.04 7.66
C PHE A 246 -14.86 7.30 6.85
N ALA A 247 -14.49 6.23 6.14
CA ALA A 247 -15.44 5.38 5.44
C ALA A 247 -16.51 4.81 6.38
N LEU A 248 -16.11 4.28 7.55
CA LEU A 248 -17.03 3.77 8.55
C LEU A 248 -18.00 4.86 9.03
N TRP A 249 -17.50 6.08 9.31
CA TRP A 249 -18.33 7.21 9.72
C TRP A 249 -19.34 7.59 8.64
N VAL A 250 -18.91 7.66 7.38
CA VAL A 250 -19.80 7.98 6.24
C VAL A 250 -20.88 6.91 6.05
N PHE A 251 -20.53 5.62 6.18
CA PHE A 251 -21.51 4.53 6.20
C PHE A 251 -22.60 4.75 7.23
N HIS A 252 -22.21 5.04 8.49
CA HIS A 252 -23.19 5.21 9.56
C HIS A 252 -23.98 6.53 9.49
N LYS A 253 -23.38 7.59 8.96
CA LYS A 253 -23.99 8.91 8.92
C LYS A 253 -24.96 9.11 7.76
N PHE A 254 -24.64 8.54 6.60
CA PHE A 254 -25.32 8.82 5.32
C PHE A 254 -25.94 7.58 4.67
N ASP A 255 -25.78 6.41 5.27
CA ASP A 255 -26.27 5.12 4.75
C ASP A 255 -25.84 4.84 3.30
N LEU A 256 -24.63 5.27 2.95
CA LEU A 256 -24.07 5.11 1.61
C LEU A 256 -23.64 3.66 1.36
N SER A 257 -23.75 3.21 0.12
CA SER A 257 -23.24 1.91 -0.28
C SER A 257 -21.70 1.90 -0.37
N THR A 258 -21.09 0.72 -0.32
CA THR A 258 -19.64 0.53 -0.55
C THR A 258 -19.21 1.09 -1.91
N SER A 259 -20.09 0.98 -2.92
CA SER A 259 -19.81 1.52 -4.26
C SER A 259 -19.77 3.06 -4.27
N ASP A 260 -20.68 3.72 -3.53
CA ASP A 260 -20.70 5.18 -3.41
C ASP A 260 -19.43 5.70 -2.74
N LEU A 261 -18.98 5.02 -1.68
CA LEU A 261 -17.70 5.32 -1.02
C LEU A 261 -16.52 5.11 -1.97
N GLY A 262 -16.54 4.03 -2.75
CA GLY A 262 -15.55 3.77 -3.77
C GLY A 262 -15.44 4.91 -4.77
N MET A 263 -16.56 5.48 -5.23
CA MET A 263 -16.59 6.64 -6.13
C MET A 263 -16.01 7.90 -5.47
N ILE A 264 -16.35 8.17 -4.21
CA ILE A 264 -15.81 9.32 -3.46
C ILE A 264 -14.29 9.19 -3.35
N PHE A 265 -13.78 8.05 -2.93
CA PHE A 265 -12.34 7.82 -2.80
C PHE A 265 -11.62 7.79 -4.16
N PHE A 266 -12.26 7.32 -5.21
CA PHE A 266 -11.73 7.44 -6.56
C PHE A 266 -11.58 8.91 -6.97
N ALA A 267 -12.61 9.74 -6.78
CA ALA A 267 -12.55 11.16 -7.12
C ALA A 267 -11.46 11.89 -6.33
N THR A 268 -11.36 11.64 -5.03
CA THR A 268 -10.31 12.25 -4.19
C THR A 268 -8.90 11.80 -4.60
N GLY A 269 -8.74 10.54 -4.98
CA GLY A 269 -7.46 10.01 -5.47
C GLY A 269 -7.04 10.63 -6.81
N ILE A 270 -7.97 10.82 -7.75
CA ILE A 270 -7.72 11.53 -9.01
C ILE A 270 -7.34 12.99 -8.76
N LEU A 271 -8.07 13.69 -7.88
CA LEU A 271 -7.75 15.07 -7.50
C LEU A 271 -6.36 15.19 -6.88
N SER A 272 -5.99 14.25 -6.00
CA SER A 272 -4.65 14.16 -5.40
C SER A 272 -3.57 13.95 -6.46
N ALA A 273 -3.80 13.05 -7.43
CA ALA A 273 -2.87 12.81 -8.54
C ALA A 273 -2.69 14.08 -9.41
N ILE A 274 -3.78 14.77 -9.75
CA ILE A 274 -3.75 16.03 -10.49
C ILE A 274 -2.99 17.11 -9.69
N SER A 275 -3.27 17.24 -8.40
CA SER A 275 -2.58 18.19 -7.52
C SER A 275 -1.09 17.95 -7.47
N SER A 276 -0.67 16.67 -7.36
CA SER A 276 0.75 16.30 -7.37
C SER A 276 1.45 16.66 -8.70
N LEU A 277 0.77 16.49 -9.84
CA LEU A 277 1.31 16.89 -11.15
C LEU A 277 1.40 18.41 -11.31
N LEU A 278 0.43 19.16 -10.78
CA LEU A 278 0.45 20.63 -10.79
C LEU A 278 1.55 21.18 -9.90
N ALA A 279 1.78 20.60 -8.71
CA ALA A 279 2.84 21.02 -7.79
C ALA A 279 4.23 20.99 -8.45
N VAL A 280 4.51 19.98 -9.28
CA VAL A 280 5.77 19.89 -10.03
C VAL A 280 5.95 21.02 -11.05
N ARG A 281 4.84 21.64 -11.53
CA ARG A 281 4.92 22.74 -12.49
C ARG A 281 5.02 24.11 -11.84
N ILE A 282 4.61 24.20 -10.57
CA ILE A 282 4.57 25.47 -9.81
C ILE A 282 5.86 25.66 -9.01
N ALA A 283 6.50 24.56 -8.58
CA ALA A 283 7.80 24.55 -7.90
C ALA A 283 8.99 24.71 -8.87
#